data_5baa681f09ca3aacbac7158a906488f0
#
_entry.id   5baa681f09ca3aacbac7158a906488f0
#
_cell.length_a   1.000
_cell.length_b   1.000
_cell.length_c   1.000
_cell.angle_alpha   90.00
_cell.angle_beta   90.00
_cell.angle_gamma   90.00
#
_symmetry.space_group_name_H-M   'P 1'
#
loop_
_entity.id
_entity.type
_entity.pdbx_description
1 polymer ?
#
loop_
_entity_poly.entity_id
_entity_poly.type
_entity_poly.pdbx_seq_one_letter_code
_entity_poly.pdbx_strand_id
1 'polypeptide(L)'
;ANALLTWTLNKDSFTLIAPYIKVLGEEGNIAADFLIRIHLDHSQEDYMDLRVGLTDGDGRFTPKYLPEVLSPALSEWLSTAIIKGAVEEGFFQYQGSLSHDAVAAARNISLFFKVHGAELAFQPGWPHVRNVSGDVFIEDSGVRIMASKGQLLDTRVRNVAVSIPHVPAGKVSHLFLDGDFEGGLGDGLKILQEAPIGTAETCAGWQGEGALKGRVDLDIPLEQGVEPKILVDFNVDKARLKISEPELELTQLKGDLRFDSAKGLSGKGISARAFDRPITAQIFADGKPGRISTRVVASGQVGVKKLTDWLKFNQPIPVSGEL
;
A
#
# COMPACT_ATOMS: atom_id res chain seq x y z
N ALA A 1 -33.92 11.99 10.94
CA ALA A 1 -34.22 11.23 9.72
C ALA A 1 -35.56 11.69 9.15
N ASN A 2 -35.69 11.68 7.82
CA ASN A 2 -36.93 11.93 7.09
C ASN A 2 -36.99 10.91 5.93
N ALA A 3 -38.14 10.25 5.75
CA ALA A 3 -38.33 9.24 4.73
C ALA A 3 -39.79 9.21 4.25
N LEU A 4 -39.96 8.86 2.97
CA LEU A 4 -41.24 8.53 2.39
C LEU A 4 -41.22 7.03 2.02
N LEU A 5 -42.23 6.28 2.51
CA LEU A 5 -42.38 4.85 2.25
C LEU A 5 -43.74 4.59 1.65
N THR A 6 -43.77 3.80 0.59
CA THR A 6 -45.01 3.29 -0.05
C THR A 6 -44.87 1.78 -0.22
N TRP A 7 -45.95 1.05 -0.12
CA TRP A 7 -45.96 -0.39 -0.36
C TRP A 7 -47.19 -0.84 -1.14
N THR A 8 -47.04 -1.95 -1.81
CA THR A 8 -48.12 -2.62 -2.55
C THR A 8 -48.04 -4.12 -2.25
N LEU A 9 -49.14 -4.71 -1.89
CA LEU A 9 -49.31 -6.14 -1.77
C LEU A 9 -50.33 -6.61 -2.81
N ASN A 10 -49.92 -7.55 -3.64
CA ASN A 10 -50.76 -8.23 -4.59
C ASN A 10 -50.76 -9.77 -4.37
N LYS A 11 -51.34 -10.55 -5.29
CA LYS A 11 -51.37 -12.01 -5.14
C LYS A 11 -50.02 -12.70 -5.23
N ASP A 12 -49.06 -12.05 -5.92
CA ASP A 12 -47.80 -12.66 -6.32
C ASP A 12 -46.60 -12.06 -5.61
N SER A 13 -46.71 -10.82 -5.12
CA SER A 13 -45.56 -10.13 -4.52
C SER A 13 -45.95 -9.02 -3.54
N PHE A 14 -45.04 -8.74 -2.61
CA PHE A 14 -44.98 -7.55 -1.78
C PHE A 14 -43.87 -6.63 -2.33
N THR A 15 -44.20 -5.37 -2.62
CA THR A 15 -43.24 -4.39 -3.07
C THR A 15 -43.23 -3.22 -2.11
N LEU A 16 -42.02 -2.86 -1.61
CA LEU A 16 -41.75 -1.70 -0.77
C LEU A 16 -40.85 -0.73 -1.55
N ILE A 17 -41.26 0.53 -1.57
CA ILE A 17 -40.55 1.61 -2.25
C ILE A 17 -40.29 2.74 -1.27
N ALA A 18 -39.04 3.17 -1.20
CA ALA A 18 -38.63 4.40 -0.53
C ALA A 18 -38.00 5.33 -1.56
N PRO A 19 -38.77 6.19 -2.22
CA PRO A 19 -38.22 7.10 -3.22
C PRO A 19 -37.36 8.21 -2.61
N TYR A 20 -37.38 8.35 -1.31
CA TYR A 20 -36.61 9.35 -0.59
C TYR A 20 -36.38 8.95 0.87
N ILE A 21 -35.12 8.91 1.24
CA ILE A 21 -34.65 8.80 2.62
C ILE A 21 -33.58 9.85 2.83
N LYS A 22 -33.62 10.62 3.93
CA LYS A 22 -32.58 11.55 4.33
C LYS A 22 -32.27 11.38 5.80
N VAL A 23 -31.02 11.17 6.12
CA VAL A 23 -30.50 11.09 7.48
C VAL A 23 -29.37 12.11 7.60
N LEU A 24 -29.44 12.95 8.60
CA LEU A 24 -28.38 13.88 8.99
C LEU A 24 -27.87 13.44 10.34
N GLY A 25 -26.57 13.27 10.48
CA GLY A 25 -25.94 12.80 11.71
C GLY A 25 -24.46 13.14 11.81
N GLU A 26 -23.89 12.85 12.95
CA GLU A 26 -22.45 13.06 13.19
C GLU A 26 -21.56 12.13 12.35
N GLU A 27 -22.10 11.02 11.89
CA GLU A 27 -21.40 10.01 11.11
C GLU A 27 -21.33 10.38 9.62
N GLY A 28 -22.14 11.35 9.20
CA GLY A 28 -22.30 11.83 7.84
C GLY A 28 -23.76 12.09 7.47
N ASN A 29 -23.96 12.67 6.31
CA ASN A 29 -25.28 12.94 5.74
C ASN A 29 -25.58 11.88 4.67
N ILE A 30 -26.69 11.18 4.85
CA ILE A 30 -27.10 10.10 3.95
C ILE A 30 -28.36 10.52 3.19
N ALA A 31 -28.36 10.31 1.89
CA ALA A 31 -29.53 10.35 1.03
C ALA A 31 -29.66 9.02 0.32
N ALA A 32 -30.85 8.42 0.33
CA ALA A 32 -31.04 7.11 -0.27
C ALA A 32 -32.42 6.97 -0.92
N ASP A 33 -32.49 6.06 -1.86
CA ASP A 33 -33.75 5.52 -2.40
C ASP A 33 -33.61 4.01 -2.57
N PHE A 34 -34.72 3.28 -2.44
CA PHE A 34 -34.72 1.86 -2.71
C PHE A 34 -36.10 1.34 -3.17
N LEU A 35 -36.03 0.22 -3.88
CA LEU A 35 -37.14 -0.67 -4.16
C LEU A 35 -36.77 -2.08 -3.74
N ILE A 36 -37.63 -2.71 -2.94
CA ILE A 36 -37.52 -4.13 -2.61
C ILE A 36 -38.79 -4.83 -3.07
N ARG A 37 -38.65 -5.93 -3.80
CA ARG A 37 -39.75 -6.81 -4.20
C ARG A 37 -39.50 -8.22 -3.66
N ILE A 38 -40.40 -8.67 -2.82
CA ILE A 38 -40.45 -10.02 -2.27
C ILE A 38 -41.54 -10.78 -2.98
N HIS A 39 -41.21 -11.91 -3.59
CA HIS A 39 -42.17 -12.79 -4.24
C HIS A 39 -42.79 -13.76 -3.21
N LEU A 40 -44.11 -13.93 -3.25
CA LEU A 40 -44.83 -14.84 -2.38
C LEU A 40 -44.69 -16.29 -2.86
N ASP A 41 -44.37 -16.45 -4.14
CA ASP A 41 -43.99 -17.72 -4.75
C ASP A 41 -42.46 -17.85 -4.71
N HIS A 42 -41.94 -18.75 -3.89
CA HIS A 42 -40.51 -19.01 -3.70
C HIS A 42 -39.80 -19.57 -4.95
N SER A 43 -40.51 -19.78 -6.07
CA SER A 43 -39.89 -20.12 -7.36
C SER A 43 -39.28 -18.92 -8.06
N GLN A 44 -39.58 -17.70 -7.61
CA GLN A 44 -39.05 -16.44 -8.16
C GLN A 44 -38.08 -15.80 -7.16
N GLU A 45 -37.02 -15.21 -7.69
CA GLU A 45 -36.02 -14.55 -6.84
C GLU A 45 -36.52 -13.17 -6.38
N ASP A 46 -36.30 -12.88 -5.12
CA ASP A 46 -36.51 -11.56 -4.54
C ASP A 46 -35.51 -10.58 -5.13
N TYR A 47 -35.91 -9.32 -5.25
CA TYR A 47 -35.15 -8.29 -5.95
C TYR A 47 -35.02 -7.01 -5.11
N MET A 48 -33.86 -6.38 -5.18
CA MET A 48 -33.62 -5.06 -4.60
C MET A 48 -32.90 -4.14 -5.60
N ASP A 49 -33.31 -2.87 -5.62
CA ASP A 49 -32.58 -1.74 -6.18
C ASP A 49 -32.40 -0.73 -5.05
N LEU A 50 -31.16 -0.49 -4.63
CA LEU A 50 -30.82 0.42 -3.55
C LEU A 50 -29.71 1.36 -4.01
N ARG A 51 -29.90 2.65 -3.80
CA ARG A 51 -28.90 3.70 -4.01
C ARG A 51 -28.73 4.51 -2.73
N VAL A 52 -27.50 4.72 -2.35
CA VAL A 52 -27.14 5.50 -1.15
C VAL A 52 -26.04 6.48 -1.51
N GLY A 53 -26.29 7.76 -1.29
CA GLY A 53 -25.30 8.83 -1.33
C GLY A 53 -24.90 9.21 0.09
N LEU A 54 -23.61 9.45 0.32
CA LEU A 54 -23.02 9.91 1.57
C LEU A 54 -22.26 11.21 1.31
N THR A 55 -22.44 12.20 2.17
CA THR A 55 -21.60 13.40 2.22
C THR A 55 -21.18 13.69 3.64
N ASP A 56 -20.05 14.38 3.82
CA ASP A 56 -19.51 14.74 5.12
C ASP A 56 -19.31 13.52 6.05
N GLY A 57 -18.95 12.37 5.47
CA GLY A 57 -18.78 11.13 6.22
C GLY A 57 -17.50 11.11 7.04
N ASP A 58 -17.52 10.34 8.13
CA ASP A 58 -16.37 10.12 8.99
C ASP A 58 -15.94 8.65 8.95
N GLY A 59 -14.71 8.40 8.44
CA GLY A 59 -14.16 7.06 8.28
C GLY A 59 -14.03 6.25 9.58
N ARG A 60 -14.05 6.89 10.76
CA ARG A 60 -14.06 6.21 12.06
C ARG A 60 -15.28 5.32 12.26
N PHE A 61 -16.37 5.64 11.60
CA PHE A 61 -17.61 4.88 11.68
C PHE A 61 -17.70 3.74 10.62
N THR A 62 -16.67 3.55 9.80
CA THR A 62 -16.64 2.47 8.80
C THR A 62 -17.08 1.10 9.36
N PRO A 63 -16.60 0.64 10.53
CA PRO A 63 -16.98 -0.69 11.05
C PRO A 63 -18.49 -0.89 11.23
N LYS A 64 -19.25 0.19 11.47
CA LYS A 64 -20.69 0.15 11.68
C LYS A 64 -21.48 -0.09 10.38
N TYR A 65 -20.88 0.24 9.24
CA TYR A 65 -21.56 0.22 7.94
C TYR A 65 -21.02 -0.84 6.98
N LEU A 66 -20.13 -1.73 7.47
CA LEU A 66 -19.62 -2.81 6.63
C LEU A 66 -20.74 -3.80 6.31
N PRO A 67 -20.97 -4.11 5.02
CA PRO A 67 -21.98 -5.09 4.63
C PRO A 67 -21.63 -6.51 5.11
N GLU A 68 -22.63 -7.26 5.59
CA GLU A 68 -22.46 -8.66 6.01
C GLU A 68 -22.02 -9.60 4.87
N VAL A 69 -22.19 -9.17 3.62
CA VAL A 69 -21.76 -9.96 2.44
C VAL A 69 -20.24 -9.96 2.23
N LEU A 70 -19.49 -9.14 2.96
CA LEU A 70 -18.02 -9.14 2.90
C LEU A 70 -17.46 -10.42 3.52
N SER A 71 -16.33 -10.90 2.98
CA SER A 71 -15.63 -11.99 3.65
C SER A 71 -15.18 -11.57 5.05
N PRO A 72 -15.15 -12.49 6.04
CA PRO A 72 -14.74 -12.17 7.40
C PRO A 72 -13.35 -11.48 7.46
N ALA A 73 -12.39 -11.97 6.66
CA ALA A 73 -11.05 -11.40 6.60
C ALA A 73 -11.04 -9.95 6.08
N LEU A 74 -11.85 -9.62 5.06
CA LEU A 74 -11.96 -8.27 4.54
C LEU A 74 -12.67 -7.33 5.52
N SER A 75 -13.73 -7.81 6.16
CA SER A 75 -14.46 -7.05 7.18
C SER A 75 -13.57 -6.71 8.38
N GLU A 76 -12.81 -7.69 8.88
CA GLU A 76 -11.83 -7.48 9.95
C GLU A 76 -10.75 -6.49 9.55
N TRP A 77 -10.19 -6.64 8.35
CA TRP A 77 -9.17 -5.72 7.85
C TRP A 77 -9.72 -4.29 7.72
N LEU A 78 -10.87 -4.08 7.10
CA LEU A 78 -11.48 -2.75 6.96
C LEU A 78 -11.77 -2.11 8.31
N SER A 79 -12.22 -2.90 9.30
CA SER A 79 -12.54 -2.39 10.64
C SER A 79 -11.31 -1.96 11.44
N THR A 80 -10.14 -2.52 11.14
CA THR A 80 -8.89 -2.25 11.86
C THR A 80 -7.94 -1.32 11.08
N ALA A 81 -7.97 -1.38 9.75
CA ALA A 81 -7.06 -0.60 8.91
C ALA A 81 -7.43 0.88 8.81
N ILE A 82 -8.72 1.23 8.85
CA ILE A 82 -9.18 2.62 8.72
C ILE A 82 -9.23 3.26 10.08
N ILE A 83 -8.20 4.06 10.42
CA ILE A 83 -8.11 4.73 11.73
C ILE A 83 -8.97 5.99 11.75
N LYS A 84 -8.94 6.77 10.68
CA LYS A 84 -9.72 8.00 10.47
C LYS A 84 -9.68 8.43 9.01
N GLY A 85 -10.51 9.38 8.66
CA GLY A 85 -10.53 10.04 7.35
C GLY A 85 -11.87 10.72 7.14
N ALA A 86 -11.88 11.82 6.40
CA ALA A 86 -13.11 12.45 5.95
C ALA A 86 -13.54 11.88 4.61
N VAL A 87 -14.80 11.52 4.47
CA VAL A 87 -15.42 11.15 3.20
C VAL A 87 -16.18 12.37 2.70
N GLU A 88 -15.63 13.04 1.68
CA GLU A 88 -16.27 14.19 1.05
C GLU A 88 -17.55 13.77 0.32
N GLU A 89 -17.45 12.69 -0.42
CA GLU A 89 -18.52 12.12 -1.22
C GLU A 89 -18.40 10.59 -1.21
N GLY A 90 -19.52 9.91 -1.04
CA GLY A 90 -19.63 8.46 -1.13
C GLY A 90 -20.90 8.06 -1.90
N PHE A 91 -20.81 6.95 -2.59
CA PHE A 91 -21.93 6.37 -3.31
C PHE A 91 -21.91 4.85 -3.18
N PHE A 92 -23.08 4.28 -2.92
CA PHE A 92 -23.30 2.83 -2.92
C PHE A 92 -24.52 2.49 -3.76
N GLN A 93 -24.39 1.51 -4.61
CA GLN A 93 -25.49 0.93 -5.36
C GLN A 93 -25.49 -0.58 -5.24
N TYR A 94 -26.67 -1.13 -5.01
CA TYR A 94 -26.97 -2.55 -5.13
C TYR A 94 -28.15 -2.73 -6.06
N GLN A 95 -28.03 -3.61 -7.03
CA GLN A 95 -29.12 -3.93 -7.93
C GLN A 95 -29.11 -5.42 -8.24
N GLY A 96 -30.20 -6.11 -8.00
CA GLY A 96 -30.33 -7.52 -8.36
C GLY A 96 -31.02 -8.41 -7.33
N SER A 97 -30.74 -9.70 -7.43
CA SER A 97 -31.31 -10.75 -6.59
C SER A 97 -30.87 -10.65 -5.15
N LEU A 98 -31.82 -10.84 -4.22
CA LEU A 98 -31.57 -10.96 -2.78
C LEU A 98 -31.28 -12.41 -2.35
N SER A 99 -31.40 -13.39 -3.24
CA SER A 99 -31.13 -14.79 -2.93
C SER A 99 -29.65 -14.98 -2.59
N HIS A 100 -29.38 -15.68 -1.47
CA HIS A 100 -28.03 -16.02 -1.06
C HIS A 100 -27.29 -16.86 -2.12
N ASP A 101 -28.02 -17.76 -2.77
CA ASP A 101 -27.49 -18.71 -3.75
C ASP A 101 -27.51 -18.17 -5.20
N ALA A 102 -27.90 -16.90 -5.41
CA ALA A 102 -27.92 -16.31 -6.72
C ALA A 102 -26.52 -16.25 -7.34
N VAL A 103 -26.42 -16.54 -8.63
CA VAL A 103 -25.17 -16.40 -9.38
C VAL A 103 -24.68 -14.95 -9.34
N ALA A 104 -23.37 -14.73 -9.37
CA ALA A 104 -22.80 -13.38 -9.28
C ALA A 104 -23.37 -12.41 -10.32
N ALA A 105 -23.68 -12.89 -11.53
CA ALA A 105 -24.30 -12.08 -12.60
C ALA A 105 -25.77 -11.65 -12.32
N ALA A 106 -26.41 -12.20 -11.28
CA ALA A 106 -27.76 -11.82 -10.90
C ALA A 106 -27.83 -10.56 -10.02
N ARG A 107 -26.69 -10.01 -9.65
CA ARG A 107 -26.57 -8.81 -8.83
C ARG A 107 -25.36 -7.97 -9.27
N ASN A 108 -25.47 -6.67 -9.08
CA ASN A 108 -24.41 -5.71 -9.32
C ASN A 108 -24.24 -4.85 -8.06
N ILE A 109 -22.97 -4.68 -7.62
CA ILE A 109 -22.60 -3.86 -6.47
C ILE A 109 -21.55 -2.86 -6.94
N SER A 110 -21.80 -1.58 -6.66
CA SER A 110 -20.88 -0.51 -6.98
C SER A 110 -20.72 0.42 -5.78
N LEU A 111 -19.47 0.74 -5.43
CA LEU A 111 -19.16 1.72 -4.40
C LEU A 111 -18.13 2.71 -4.93
N PHE A 112 -18.30 3.95 -4.52
CA PHE A 112 -17.35 5.02 -4.73
C PHE A 112 -17.18 5.82 -3.45
N PHE A 113 -15.93 6.18 -3.13
CA PHE A 113 -15.64 7.11 -2.04
C PHE A 113 -14.54 8.06 -2.44
N LYS A 114 -14.76 9.34 -2.20
CA LYS A 114 -13.74 10.38 -2.27
C LYS A 114 -13.31 10.75 -0.87
N VAL A 115 -12.06 10.48 -0.54
CA VAL A 115 -11.54 10.57 0.83
C VAL A 115 -10.44 11.60 0.97
N HIS A 116 -10.36 12.22 2.15
CA HIS A 116 -9.33 13.20 2.50
C HIS A 116 -8.79 12.95 3.91
N GLY A 117 -7.48 13.18 4.05
CA GLY A 117 -6.81 13.13 5.35
C GLY A 117 -6.92 11.78 6.04
N ALA A 118 -7.08 10.70 5.26
CA ALA A 118 -7.19 9.37 5.83
C ALA A 118 -5.88 8.92 6.48
N GLU A 119 -6.02 8.15 7.56
CA GLU A 119 -4.93 7.43 8.22
C GLU A 119 -5.24 5.94 8.19
N LEU A 120 -4.30 5.17 7.67
CA LEU A 120 -4.46 3.74 7.45
C LEU A 120 -3.36 2.95 8.17
N ALA A 121 -3.76 2.00 9.02
CA ALA A 121 -2.93 0.95 9.58
C ALA A 121 -3.05 -0.31 8.70
N PHE A 122 -2.51 -0.27 7.49
CA PHE A 122 -2.78 -1.26 6.44
C PHE A 122 -2.23 -2.65 6.74
N GLN A 123 -1.18 -2.75 7.57
CA GLN A 123 -0.55 -4.02 7.94
C GLN A 123 0.11 -3.92 9.32
N PRO A 124 -0.04 -4.92 10.21
CA PRO A 124 0.66 -4.98 11.49
C PRO A 124 2.19 -4.90 11.32
N GLY A 125 2.85 -4.10 12.17
CA GLY A 125 4.30 -3.91 12.13
C GLY A 125 4.81 -2.92 11.07
N TRP A 126 3.91 -2.35 10.26
CA TRP A 126 4.25 -1.26 9.34
C TRP A 126 3.85 0.10 9.91
N PRO A 127 4.57 1.18 9.57
CA PRO A 127 4.13 2.54 9.88
C PRO A 127 2.78 2.83 9.21
N HIS A 128 1.93 3.61 9.89
CA HIS A 128 0.68 4.05 9.28
C HIS A 128 0.93 4.97 8.08
N VAL A 129 0.13 4.81 7.04
CA VAL A 129 0.05 5.81 5.97
C VAL A 129 -0.92 6.90 6.41
N ARG A 130 -0.49 8.16 6.38
CA ARG A 130 -1.24 9.32 6.87
C ARG A 130 -1.53 10.31 5.75
N ASN A 131 -2.48 11.21 6.01
CA ASN A 131 -2.84 12.31 5.10
C ASN A 131 -3.19 11.83 3.68
N VAL A 132 -3.75 10.63 3.57
CA VAL A 132 -4.15 10.06 2.28
C VAL A 132 -5.36 10.80 1.75
N SER A 133 -5.27 11.20 0.48
CA SER A 133 -6.42 11.75 -0.27
C SER A 133 -6.49 11.05 -1.62
N GLY A 134 -7.69 10.62 -1.99
CA GLY A 134 -7.90 9.89 -3.23
C GLY A 134 -9.30 9.34 -3.37
N ASP A 135 -9.50 8.61 -4.45
CA ASP A 135 -10.75 8.02 -4.85
C ASP A 135 -10.67 6.49 -4.74
N VAL A 136 -11.71 5.89 -4.20
CA VAL A 136 -11.87 4.44 -4.04
C VAL A 136 -13.06 3.99 -4.86
N PHE A 137 -12.85 3.02 -5.74
CA PHE A 137 -13.88 2.41 -6.58
C PHE A 137 -13.92 0.90 -6.28
N ILE A 138 -15.09 0.38 -6.05
CA ILE A 138 -15.34 -1.05 -5.90
C ILE A 138 -16.51 -1.41 -6.83
N GLU A 139 -16.26 -2.34 -7.73
CA GLU A 139 -17.27 -2.83 -8.68
C GLU A 139 -17.32 -4.36 -8.56
N ASP A 140 -18.44 -4.88 -8.11
CA ASP A 140 -18.65 -6.29 -7.78
C ASP A 140 -17.57 -6.81 -6.80
N SER A 141 -16.52 -7.44 -7.31
CA SER A 141 -15.39 -7.94 -6.51
C SER A 141 -14.04 -7.31 -6.90
N GLY A 142 -14.04 -6.33 -7.80
CA GLY A 142 -12.84 -5.58 -8.18
C GLY A 142 -12.68 -4.32 -7.34
N VAL A 143 -11.45 -3.99 -6.97
CA VAL A 143 -11.10 -2.77 -6.22
C VAL A 143 -10.11 -1.94 -7.01
N ARG A 144 -10.32 -0.63 -7.07
CA ARG A 144 -9.38 0.33 -7.63
C ARG A 144 -9.31 1.56 -6.74
N ILE A 145 -8.09 1.93 -6.35
CA ILE A 145 -7.83 3.13 -5.54
C ILE A 145 -6.84 4.01 -6.30
N MET A 146 -7.13 5.30 -6.33
CA MET A 146 -6.25 6.31 -6.92
C MET A 146 -5.98 7.38 -5.86
N ALA A 147 -4.84 7.29 -5.18
CA ALA A 147 -4.45 8.27 -4.17
C ALA A 147 -3.51 9.32 -4.79
N SER A 148 -3.93 10.55 -4.74
CA SER A 148 -3.15 11.70 -5.24
C SER A 148 -1.99 12.04 -4.33
N LYS A 149 -2.13 11.80 -3.01
CA LYS A 149 -1.14 12.07 -1.98
C LYS A 149 -1.32 11.19 -0.77
N GLY A 150 -0.22 11.02 -0.03
CA GLY A 150 -0.17 10.39 1.28
C GLY A 150 1.19 10.62 1.91
N GLN A 151 1.42 10.09 3.10
CA GLN A 151 2.66 10.21 3.85
C GLN A 151 2.93 8.92 4.62
N LEU A 152 4.12 8.36 4.44
CA LEU A 152 4.62 7.22 5.21
C LEU A 152 5.87 7.68 5.98
N LEU A 153 5.82 7.70 7.32
CA LEU A 153 6.77 8.45 8.15
C LEU A 153 6.79 9.93 7.71
N ASP A 154 7.95 10.48 7.33
CA ASP A 154 8.09 11.83 6.78
C ASP A 154 8.18 11.84 5.23
N THR A 155 8.17 10.65 4.61
CA THR A 155 8.21 10.45 3.16
C THR A 155 6.84 10.70 2.54
N ARG A 156 6.78 11.59 1.56
CA ARG A 156 5.58 11.89 0.78
C ARG A 156 5.41 10.83 -0.31
N VAL A 157 4.18 10.35 -0.47
CA VAL A 157 3.79 9.46 -1.56
C VAL A 157 2.76 10.15 -2.46
N ARG A 158 2.86 9.91 -3.77
CA ARG A 158 1.99 10.53 -4.78
C ARG A 158 1.70 9.55 -5.90
N ASN A 159 0.63 9.86 -6.66
CA ASN A 159 0.24 9.09 -7.85
C ASN A 159 0.13 7.59 -7.55
N VAL A 160 -0.40 7.25 -6.37
CA VAL A 160 -0.53 5.85 -5.96
C VAL A 160 -1.76 5.26 -6.61
N ALA A 161 -1.56 4.21 -7.40
CA ALA A 161 -2.63 3.39 -7.93
C ALA A 161 -2.59 2.02 -7.28
N VAL A 162 -3.74 1.59 -6.77
CA VAL A 162 -3.93 0.23 -6.24
C VAL A 162 -5.05 -0.43 -7.00
N SER A 163 -4.89 -1.68 -7.38
CA SER A 163 -5.94 -2.46 -7.99
C SER A 163 -5.95 -3.91 -7.53
N ILE A 164 -7.15 -4.44 -7.32
CA ILE A 164 -7.41 -5.86 -7.12
C ILE A 164 -8.43 -6.22 -8.20
N PRO A 165 -8.00 -6.73 -9.36
CA PRO A 165 -8.91 -7.13 -10.43
C PRO A 165 -9.80 -8.28 -9.99
N HIS A 166 -11.03 -8.30 -10.50
CA HIS A 166 -11.88 -9.48 -10.38
C HIS A 166 -11.23 -10.68 -11.06
N VAL A 167 -11.16 -11.81 -10.38
CA VAL A 167 -10.64 -13.06 -10.94
C VAL A 167 -11.71 -14.16 -10.85
N PRO A 168 -11.76 -15.08 -11.83
CA PRO A 168 -12.65 -16.25 -11.77
C PRO A 168 -12.39 -17.10 -10.54
N ALA A 169 -13.42 -17.81 -10.08
CA ALA A 169 -13.32 -18.73 -8.97
C ALA A 169 -12.17 -19.75 -9.17
N GLY A 170 -11.39 -19.99 -8.12
CA GLY A 170 -10.23 -20.90 -8.12
C GLY A 170 -8.94 -20.31 -8.67
N LYS A 171 -8.91 -19.01 -8.98
CA LYS A 171 -7.67 -18.28 -9.27
C LYS A 171 -7.28 -17.38 -8.10
N VAL A 172 -5.98 -17.19 -7.91
CA VAL A 172 -5.43 -16.31 -6.87
C VAL A 172 -5.68 -14.87 -7.27
N SER A 173 -6.27 -14.09 -6.38
CA SER A 173 -6.37 -12.65 -6.51
C SER A 173 -5.02 -12.00 -6.22
N HIS A 174 -4.68 -10.96 -6.96
CA HIS A 174 -3.48 -10.16 -6.76
C HIS A 174 -3.84 -8.72 -6.45
N LEU A 175 -3.11 -8.13 -5.51
CA LEU A 175 -3.10 -6.70 -5.30
C LEU A 175 -1.90 -6.13 -6.05
N PHE A 176 -2.17 -5.24 -6.99
CA PHE A 176 -1.15 -4.44 -7.66
C PHE A 176 -1.13 -3.05 -7.04
N LEU A 177 0.07 -2.56 -6.74
CA LEU A 177 0.28 -1.20 -6.27
C LEU A 177 1.46 -0.59 -7.00
N ASP A 178 1.27 0.61 -7.51
CA ASP A 178 2.36 1.44 -7.99
C ASP A 178 2.23 2.86 -7.47
N GLY A 179 3.36 3.55 -7.31
CA GLY A 179 3.35 4.92 -6.79
C GLY A 179 4.73 5.53 -6.70
N ASP A 180 4.75 6.86 -6.64
CA ASP A 180 5.95 7.67 -6.49
C ASP A 180 6.16 8.06 -5.03
N PHE A 181 7.42 8.10 -4.59
CA PHE A 181 7.77 8.57 -3.25
C PHE A 181 8.93 9.57 -3.27
N GLU A 182 8.91 10.49 -2.30
CA GLU A 182 9.95 11.50 -2.10
C GLU A 182 10.10 11.79 -0.61
N GLY A 183 11.28 11.55 -0.05
CA GLY A 183 11.54 11.69 1.39
C GLY A 183 13.01 11.69 1.73
N GLY A 184 13.33 11.23 2.93
CA GLY A 184 14.69 11.09 3.44
C GLY A 184 15.20 9.65 3.40
N LEU A 185 16.51 9.49 3.20
CA LEU A 185 17.17 8.18 3.30
C LEU A 185 16.95 7.54 4.68
N GLY A 186 16.84 8.36 5.74
CA GLY A 186 16.53 7.89 7.09
C GLY A 186 15.21 7.16 7.21
N ASP A 187 14.15 7.65 6.55
CA ASP A 187 12.86 6.97 6.51
C ASP A 187 12.94 5.61 5.81
N GLY A 188 13.64 5.55 4.68
CA GLY A 188 13.86 4.29 3.97
C GLY A 188 14.59 3.26 4.85
N LEU A 189 15.64 3.68 5.57
CA LEU A 189 16.35 2.82 6.50
C LEU A 189 15.47 2.40 7.68
N LYS A 190 14.65 3.30 8.21
CA LYS A 190 13.72 2.98 9.28
C LYS A 190 12.72 1.91 8.87
N ILE A 191 12.19 1.98 7.64
CA ILE A 191 11.34 0.91 7.09
C ILE A 191 12.10 -0.41 7.03
N LEU A 192 13.34 -0.43 6.54
CA LEU A 192 14.16 -1.63 6.46
C LEU A 192 14.51 -2.24 7.84
N GLN A 193 14.55 -1.42 8.89
CA GLN A 193 14.87 -1.83 10.26
C GLN A 193 13.65 -2.29 11.06
N GLU A 194 12.48 -1.69 10.83
CA GLU A 194 11.31 -1.87 11.70
C GLU A 194 10.19 -2.70 11.03
N ALA A 195 10.06 -2.66 9.69
CA ALA A 195 9.02 -3.40 9.01
C ALA A 195 9.33 -4.91 8.96
N PRO A 196 8.30 -5.78 8.95
CA PRO A 196 8.47 -7.24 8.99
C PRO A 196 8.86 -7.81 7.61
N ILE A 197 9.95 -7.34 7.02
CA ILE A 197 10.47 -7.72 5.69
C ILE A 197 11.81 -8.45 5.73
N GLY A 198 12.27 -8.84 6.93
CA GLY A 198 13.48 -9.66 7.11
C GLY A 198 14.81 -8.93 6.92
N THR A 199 14.81 -7.59 6.86
CA THR A 199 16.02 -6.76 6.64
C THR A 199 16.56 -6.14 7.93
N ALA A 200 15.88 -6.30 9.05
CA ALA A 200 16.20 -5.65 10.33
C ALA A 200 17.62 -5.95 10.81
N GLU A 201 18.05 -7.22 10.76
CA GLU A 201 19.40 -7.62 11.18
C GLU A 201 20.48 -7.03 10.27
N THR A 202 20.28 -7.08 8.95
CA THR A 202 21.24 -6.56 7.95
C THR A 202 21.41 -5.05 8.07
N CYS A 203 20.32 -4.32 8.33
CA CYS A 203 20.33 -2.87 8.41
C CYS A 203 20.46 -2.34 9.85
N ALA A 204 20.73 -3.23 10.84
CA ALA A 204 20.83 -2.84 12.24
C ALA A 204 21.89 -1.75 12.45
N GLY A 205 21.47 -0.66 13.09
CA GLY A 205 22.34 0.46 13.40
C GLY A 205 22.78 1.32 12.21
N TRP A 206 22.32 1.03 10.98
CA TRP A 206 22.57 1.91 9.84
C TRP A 206 21.85 3.24 10.04
N GLN A 207 22.51 4.34 9.67
CA GLN A 207 21.97 5.69 9.74
C GLN A 207 22.09 6.37 8.39
N GLY A 208 21.07 7.10 7.99
CA GLY A 208 21.03 7.77 6.70
C GLY A 208 20.43 9.16 6.78
N GLU A 209 21.01 10.08 6.04
CA GLU A 209 20.54 11.44 5.84
C GLU A 209 20.60 11.79 4.35
N GLY A 210 19.80 12.74 3.91
CA GLY A 210 19.78 13.18 2.52
C GLY A 210 18.52 12.75 1.78
N ALA A 211 18.39 13.21 0.52
CA ALA A 211 17.18 13.01 -0.26
C ALA A 211 17.11 11.59 -0.85
N LEU A 212 15.91 11.05 -0.80
CA LEU A 212 15.53 9.78 -1.40
C LEU A 212 14.25 10.00 -2.21
N LYS A 213 14.23 9.60 -3.46
CA LYS A 213 13.02 9.62 -4.29
C LYS A 213 12.99 8.43 -5.21
N GLY A 214 11.81 7.99 -5.57
CA GLY A 214 11.68 6.84 -6.46
C GLY A 214 10.24 6.43 -6.76
N ARG A 215 10.12 5.24 -7.30
CA ARG A 215 8.87 4.57 -7.62
C ARG A 215 8.88 3.17 -7.06
N VAL A 216 7.76 2.75 -6.52
CA VAL A 216 7.50 1.39 -6.07
C VAL A 216 6.47 0.74 -7.00
N ASP A 217 6.67 -0.54 -7.28
CA ASP A 217 5.74 -1.40 -8.02
C ASP A 217 5.64 -2.74 -7.28
N LEU A 218 4.44 -3.10 -6.87
CA LEU A 218 4.16 -4.30 -6.08
C LEU A 218 3.13 -5.19 -6.80
N ASP A 219 3.39 -6.49 -6.83
CA ASP A 219 2.43 -7.53 -7.18
C ASP A 219 2.35 -8.50 -6.00
N ILE A 220 1.28 -8.38 -5.23
CA ILE A 220 1.07 -9.11 -3.98
C ILE A 220 -0.03 -10.15 -4.19
N PRO A 221 0.30 -11.45 -4.27
CA PRO A 221 -0.70 -12.51 -4.25
C PRO A 221 -1.48 -12.49 -2.92
N LEU A 222 -2.81 -12.50 -2.98
CA LEU A 222 -3.67 -12.52 -1.79
C LEU A 222 -3.90 -13.96 -1.30
N GLU A 223 -2.86 -14.77 -1.34
CA GLU A 223 -2.83 -16.15 -0.87
C GLU A 223 -1.66 -16.35 0.09
N GLN A 224 -1.90 -17.07 1.18
CA GLN A 224 -0.85 -17.32 2.17
C GLN A 224 0.28 -18.18 1.61
N GLY A 225 1.53 -17.80 1.91
CA GLY A 225 2.72 -18.55 1.52
C GLY A 225 3.24 -18.26 0.12
N VAL A 226 2.58 -17.38 -0.64
CA VAL A 226 3.09 -16.93 -1.94
C VAL A 226 3.85 -15.60 -1.76
N GLU A 227 5.12 -15.57 -2.17
CA GLU A 227 5.96 -14.39 -2.03
C GLU A 227 5.54 -13.26 -2.98
N PRO A 228 5.49 -12.00 -2.50
CA PRO A 228 5.20 -10.85 -3.33
C PRO A 228 6.37 -10.51 -4.25
N LYS A 229 6.05 -9.97 -5.43
CA LYS A 229 7.05 -9.32 -6.28
C LYS A 229 7.12 -7.85 -5.92
N ILE A 230 8.31 -7.40 -5.57
CA ILE A 230 8.58 -6.01 -5.17
C ILE A 230 9.66 -5.46 -6.09
N LEU A 231 9.36 -4.35 -6.74
CA LEU A 231 10.31 -3.59 -7.53
C LEU A 231 10.33 -2.15 -7.03
N VAL A 232 11.52 -1.67 -6.67
CA VAL A 232 11.70 -0.30 -6.23
C VAL A 232 12.85 0.33 -7.03
N ASP A 233 12.53 1.33 -7.85
CA ASP A 233 13.52 2.18 -8.50
C ASP A 233 13.68 3.46 -7.67
N PHE A 234 14.91 3.77 -7.27
CA PHE A 234 15.14 4.95 -6.44
C PHE A 234 16.47 5.63 -6.72
N ASN A 235 16.47 6.93 -6.45
CA ASN A 235 17.63 7.79 -6.56
C ASN A 235 17.97 8.37 -5.20
N VAL A 236 19.25 8.39 -4.87
CA VAL A 236 19.80 9.12 -3.72
C VAL A 236 20.64 10.29 -4.23
N ASP A 237 20.53 11.45 -3.58
CA ASP A 237 21.31 12.64 -3.94
C ASP A 237 21.89 13.32 -2.70
N LYS A 238 23.22 13.51 -2.72
CA LYS A 238 24.00 14.11 -1.63
C LYS A 238 23.73 13.50 -0.26
N ALA A 239 23.46 12.19 -0.24
CA ALA A 239 23.14 11.49 0.98
C ALA A 239 24.40 11.17 1.80
N ARG A 240 24.18 10.95 3.10
CA ARG A 240 25.14 10.40 4.04
C ARG A 240 24.58 9.05 4.50
N LEU A 241 25.39 8.01 4.44
CA LEU A 241 25.06 6.68 4.90
C LEU A 241 26.16 6.18 5.84
N LYS A 242 25.79 5.88 7.07
CA LYS A 242 26.68 5.23 8.04
C LYS A 242 26.24 3.79 8.20
N ILE A 243 27.14 2.87 7.89
CA ILE A 243 26.98 1.42 8.01
C ILE A 243 27.71 1.01 9.28
N SER A 244 27.04 0.28 10.17
CA SER A 244 27.60 -0.11 11.45
C SER A 244 28.60 -1.27 11.33
N GLU A 245 28.27 -2.22 10.45
CA GLU A 245 29.10 -3.37 10.15
C GLU A 245 29.18 -3.61 8.64
N PRO A 246 30.35 -3.45 8.01
CA PRO A 246 31.60 -2.91 8.56
C PRO A 246 31.48 -1.40 8.87
N GLU A 247 32.19 -0.89 9.86
CA GLU A 247 32.18 0.55 10.22
C GLU A 247 32.58 1.43 9.04
N LEU A 248 31.61 1.84 8.21
CA LEU A 248 31.86 2.61 6.99
C LEU A 248 30.90 3.79 6.92
N GLU A 249 31.47 4.96 6.69
CA GLU A 249 30.71 6.17 6.44
C GLU A 249 30.89 6.61 4.99
N LEU A 250 29.77 6.76 4.28
CA LEU A 250 29.69 7.30 2.94
C LEU A 250 29.06 8.69 3.00
N THR A 251 29.73 9.68 2.46
CA THR A 251 29.22 11.04 2.34
C THR A 251 29.07 11.42 0.87
N GLN A 252 28.24 12.43 0.57
CA GLN A 252 27.93 12.86 -0.79
C GLN A 252 27.50 11.69 -1.70
N LEU A 253 26.85 10.70 -1.13
CA LEU A 253 26.35 9.54 -1.84
C LEU A 253 25.31 9.97 -2.87
N LYS A 254 25.50 9.55 -4.11
CA LYS A 254 24.63 9.83 -5.23
C LYS A 254 24.57 8.61 -6.15
N GLY A 255 23.41 8.32 -6.69
CA GLY A 255 23.24 7.26 -7.68
C GLY A 255 21.82 6.80 -7.85
N ASP A 256 21.60 6.03 -8.91
CA ASP A 256 20.33 5.36 -9.21
C ASP A 256 20.44 3.89 -8.84
N LEU A 257 19.47 3.40 -8.09
CA LEU A 257 19.42 2.07 -7.56
C LEU A 257 18.09 1.40 -7.91
N ARG A 258 18.11 0.09 -8.04
CA ARG A 258 16.94 -0.75 -8.22
C ARG A 258 16.99 -1.93 -7.25
N PHE A 259 15.93 -2.10 -6.49
CA PHE A 259 15.69 -3.31 -5.71
C PHE A 259 14.65 -4.18 -6.42
N ASP A 260 14.94 -5.46 -6.54
CA ASP A 260 14.06 -6.50 -7.09
C ASP A 260 14.01 -7.64 -6.08
N SER A 261 12.82 -7.99 -5.58
CA SER A 261 12.67 -9.03 -4.53
C SER A 261 13.20 -10.41 -4.92
N ALA A 262 13.29 -10.71 -6.23
CA ALA A 262 13.82 -11.97 -6.72
C ALA A 262 15.35 -11.97 -6.92
N LYS A 263 15.97 -10.78 -7.11
CA LYS A 263 17.38 -10.67 -7.51
C LYS A 263 18.24 -9.94 -6.49
N GLY A 264 17.67 -8.97 -5.76
CA GLY A 264 18.37 -8.11 -4.83
C GLY A 264 18.60 -6.69 -5.35
N LEU A 265 19.55 -5.98 -4.72
CA LEU A 265 19.87 -4.60 -5.03
C LEU A 265 20.86 -4.50 -6.19
N SER A 266 20.60 -3.59 -7.11
CA SER A 266 21.51 -3.23 -8.21
C SER A 266 21.62 -1.70 -8.33
N GLY A 267 22.71 -1.22 -8.94
CA GLY A 267 22.89 0.21 -9.19
C GLY A 267 24.13 0.48 -10.03
N LYS A 268 24.05 1.55 -10.84
CA LYS A 268 25.14 1.98 -11.72
C LYS A 268 25.44 3.45 -11.51
N GLY A 269 26.71 3.83 -11.74
CA GLY A 269 27.11 5.24 -11.66
C GLY A 269 27.01 5.79 -10.24
N ILE A 270 27.16 4.97 -9.23
CA ILE A 270 27.15 5.40 -7.83
C ILE A 270 28.45 6.12 -7.54
N SER A 271 28.35 7.29 -6.94
CA SER A 271 29.50 8.06 -6.44
C SER A 271 29.30 8.44 -4.99
N ALA A 272 30.38 8.45 -4.24
CA ALA A 272 30.40 8.85 -2.82
C ALA A 272 31.80 9.32 -2.42
N ARG A 273 31.93 9.72 -1.17
CA ARG A 273 33.22 9.87 -0.50
C ARG A 273 33.30 8.84 0.64
N ALA A 274 34.37 8.08 0.66
CA ALA A 274 34.73 7.21 1.76
C ALA A 274 36.17 7.51 2.18
N PHE A 275 36.49 7.47 3.46
CA PHE A 275 37.84 7.80 3.99
C PHE A 275 38.35 9.16 3.52
N ASP A 276 37.45 10.15 3.36
CA ASP A 276 37.72 11.49 2.83
C ASP A 276 38.15 11.55 1.35
N ARG A 277 38.02 10.47 0.61
CA ARG A 277 38.37 10.37 -0.82
C ARG A 277 37.16 10.04 -1.67
N PRO A 278 37.12 10.50 -2.92
CA PRO A 278 36.07 10.15 -3.85
C PRO A 278 36.16 8.66 -4.23
N ILE A 279 35.03 8.00 -4.28
CA ILE A 279 34.88 6.64 -4.77
C ILE A 279 33.76 6.57 -5.79
N THR A 280 33.83 5.60 -6.66
CA THR A 280 32.74 5.18 -7.54
C THR A 280 32.40 3.73 -7.23
N ALA A 281 31.14 3.35 -7.37
CA ALA A 281 30.70 1.99 -7.12
C ALA A 281 29.70 1.51 -8.17
N GLN A 282 29.65 0.21 -8.33
CA GLN A 282 28.60 -0.51 -9.04
C GLN A 282 28.06 -1.61 -8.13
N ILE A 283 26.75 -1.79 -8.12
CA ILE A 283 26.06 -2.78 -7.34
C ILE A 283 25.39 -3.76 -8.30
N PHE A 284 25.60 -5.04 -8.09
CA PHE A 284 25.08 -6.11 -8.91
C PHE A 284 24.14 -6.99 -8.08
N ALA A 285 22.93 -7.20 -8.60
CA ALA A 285 21.99 -8.17 -8.06
C ALA A 285 22.33 -9.55 -8.62
N ASP A 286 23.05 -10.32 -7.85
CA ASP A 286 23.51 -11.68 -8.22
C ASP A 286 22.60 -12.78 -7.62
N GLY A 287 21.43 -12.40 -7.10
CA GLY A 287 20.46 -13.32 -6.50
C GLY A 287 19.84 -14.29 -7.48
N LYS A 288 19.39 -15.42 -6.94
CA LYS A 288 18.58 -16.43 -7.62
C LYS A 288 17.27 -16.58 -6.86
N PRO A 289 16.21 -17.11 -7.47
CA PRO A 289 14.98 -17.40 -6.76
C PRO A 289 15.25 -18.14 -5.43
N GLY A 290 14.72 -17.61 -4.33
CA GLY A 290 14.92 -18.12 -2.97
C GLY A 290 16.26 -17.75 -2.27
N ARG A 291 17.15 -17.01 -2.95
CA ARG A 291 18.42 -16.53 -2.36
C ARG A 291 18.83 -15.19 -2.96
N ILE A 292 18.45 -14.12 -2.30
CA ILE A 292 18.88 -12.75 -2.67
C ILE A 292 20.37 -12.59 -2.37
N SER A 293 21.11 -12.01 -3.32
CA SER A 293 22.53 -11.69 -3.15
C SER A 293 22.88 -10.38 -3.84
N THR A 294 23.66 -9.55 -3.17
CA THR A 294 24.10 -8.26 -3.68
C THR A 294 25.63 -8.20 -3.62
N ARG A 295 26.26 -7.87 -4.76
CA ARG A 295 27.69 -7.69 -4.85
C ARG A 295 28.01 -6.24 -5.17
N VAL A 296 28.85 -5.62 -4.34
CA VAL A 296 29.32 -4.25 -4.53
C VAL A 296 30.77 -4.26 -5.02
N VAL A 297 31.01 -3.53 -6.09
CA VAL A 297 32.37 -3.29 -6.61
C VAL A 297 32.61 -1.78 -6.53
N ALA A 298 33.58 -1.39 -5.70
CA ALA A 298 33.98 0.00 -5.51
C ALA A 298 35.39 0.25 -6.04
N SER A 299 35.61 1.43 -6.60
CA SER A 299 36.89 1.89 -7.09
C SER A 299 37.16 3.29 -6.55
N GLY A 300 38.40 3.54 -6.12
CA GLY A 300 38.84 4.82 -5.59
C GLY A 300 40.27 4.76 -5.07
N GLN A 301 40.74 5.85 -4.52
CA GLN A 301 42.04 5.94 -3.87
C GLN A 301 41.83 6.07 -2.36
N VAL A 302 42.51 5.26 -1.57
CA VAL A 302 42.44 5.31 -0.12
C VAL A 302 43.87 5.17 0.48
N GLY A 303 44.15 5.92 1.53
CA GLY A 303 45.42 5.77 2.22
C GLY A 303 45.53 4.39 2.86
N VAL A 304 46.63 3.67 2.61
CA VAL A 304 46.86 2.30 3.08
C VAL A 304 46.58 2.15 4.57
N LYS A 305 47.06 3.10 5.41
CA LYS A 305 46.83 3.06 6.84
C LYS A 305 45.36 3.10 7.20
N LYS A 306 44.56 3.98 6.60
CA LYS A 306 43.10 4.05 6.85
C LYS A 306 42.39 2.76 6.46
N LEU A 307 42.81 2.14 5.34
CA LEU A 307 42.24 0.87 4.89
C LEU A 307 42.59 -0.30 5.82
N THR A 308 43.85 -0.39 6.29
CA THR A 308 44.29 -1.44 7.20
C THR A 308 43.64 -1.31 8.58
N ASP A 309 43.51 -0.08 9.09
CA ASP A 309 42.81 0.20 10.33
C ASP A 309 41.33 -0.22 10.25
N TRP A 310 40.66 0.09 9.13
CA TRP A 310 39.28 -0.30 8.89
C TRP A 310 39.09 -1.82 8.75
N LEU A 311 39.99 -2.48 8.03
CA LEU A 311 39.96 -3.95 7.87
C LEU A 311 40.39 -4.69 9.14
N LYS A 312 40.79 -3.97 10.20
CA LYS A 312 41.30 -4.54 11.47
C LYS A 312 42.48 -5.51 11.25
N PHE A 313 43.35 -5.19 10.28
CA PHE A 313 44.54 -5.95 10.03
C PHE A 313 45.54 -5.76 11.19
N ASN A 314 45.69 -6.77 12.05
CA ASN A 314 46.57 -6.75 13.24
C ASN A 314 48.06 -6.95 12.91
N GLN A 315 48.45 -7.14 11.66
CA GLN A 315 49.85 -7.25 11.26
C GLN A 315 50.36 -5.90 10.73
N PRO A 316 51.53 -5.42 11.14
CA PRO A 316 52.12 -4.21 10.59
C PRO A 316 52.45 -4.46 9.12
N ILE A 317 51.69 -3.86 8.23
CA ILE A 317 52.04 -3.81 6.80
C ILE A 317 53.04 -2.67 6.66
N PRO A 318 54.31 -2.95 6.31
CA PRO A 318 55.34 -1.92 6.23
C PRO A 318 55.25 -1.10 4.95
N VAL A 319 54.04 -0.72 4.57
CA VAL A 319 53.76 0.04 3.33
C VAL A 319 53.04 1.34 3.71
N SER A 320 53.60 2.47 3.33
CA SER A 320 52.98 3.76 3.35
C SER A 320 52.76 4.23 1.94
N GLY A 321 51.51 4.63 1.57
CA GLY A 321 51.20 5.08 0.23
C GLY A 321 49.68 5.22 0.02
N GLU A 322 49.30 5.53 -1.20
CA GLU A 322 47.88 5.49 -1.68
C GLU A 322 47.72 4.29 -2.61
N LEU A 323 46.62 3.54 -2.47
CA LEU A 323 46.20 2.48 -3.35
C LEU A 323 45.18 3.01 -4.35
#